data_4d61a603bca0f6e7637c4be2409648e2
#
_entry.id   4d61a603bca0f6e7637c4be2409648e2
#
_cell.length_a   1.000
_cell.length_b   1.000
_cell.length_c   1.000
_cell.angle_alpha   90.00
_cell.angle_beta   90.00
_cell.angle_gamma   90.00
#
_symmetry.space_group_name_H-M   'P 1'
#
loop_
_entity.id
_entity.type
_entity.pdbx_description
1 polymer ?
#
loop_
_entity_poly.entity_id
_entity_poly.type
_entity_poly.pdbx_seq_one_letter_code
_entity_poly.pdbx_strand_id
1 'polypeptide(L)'
;MTTTRVAWRRSDDVEADEHCTLTVRDSGLSLVGTVLGAEGGLPVRVEYRILADAAGLTAAVSVRDLRGFEQRTLALTRDARGNWSLNGLPARSLKGCTDVDLGCSPATNTLPIRRLRLAVGASHTIRAAWVRFPELVVEKTAQTYTRLDEFTYHYASGTFEADLTVDDDGLVAAYAVWRRTAVATGPEDTEPLDAR
;
A
#
# COMPACT_ATOMS: atom_id res chain seq x y z
N MET A 1 -8.35 14.95 -12.34
CA MET A 1 -7.39 13.86 -12.15
C MET A 1 -6.10 14.44 -11.63
N THR A 2 -5.57 13.87 -10.53
CA THR A 2 -4.37 14.36 -9.85
C THR A 2 -3.40 13.21 -9.67
N THR A 3 -2.12 13.46 -9.91
CA THR A 3 -1.04 12.49 -9.71
C THR A 3 -0.04 13.04 -8.71
N THR A 4 0.28 12.24 -7.69
CA THR A 4 1.31 12.55 -6.69
C THR A 4 2.38 11.47 -6.73
N ARG A 5 3.63 11.88 -6.89
CA ARG A 5 4.81 11.02 -6.80
C ARG A 5 5.47 11.23 -5.47
N VAL A 6 5.82 10.14 -4.81
CA VAL A 6 6.41 10.19 -3.47
C VAL A 6 7.57 9.19 -3.40
N ALA A 7 8.59 9.56 -2.65
CA ALA A 7 9.68 8.67 -2.31
C ALA A 7 9.79 8.55 -0.79
N TRP A 8 10.02 7.32 -0.33
CA TRP A 8 10.30 6.99 1.07
C TRP A 8 11.63 6.28 1.20
N ARG A 9 12.22 6.42 2.37
CA ARG A 9 13.38 5.63 2.81
C ARG A 9 13.02 4.85 4.06
N ARG A 10 13.38 3.59 4.08
CA ARG A 10 13.37 2.73 5.24
C ARG A 10 14.75 2.71 5.88
N SER A 11 14.82 2.84 7.20
CA SER A 11 16.08 2.93 7.95
C SER A 11 16.00 2.03 9.18
N ASP A 12 16.13 0.72 8.96
CA ASP A 12 16.33 -0.30 9.99
C ASP A 12 17.36 -1.31 9.44
N ASP A 13 17.33 -2.55 9.91
CA ASP A 13 18.22 -3.62 9.44
C ASP A 13 18.03 -4.00 7.96
N VAL A 14 16.92 -3.53 7.35
CA VAL A 14 16.62 -3.69 5.92
C VAL A 14 16.56 -2.31 5.28
N GLU A 15 17.70 -1.83 4.79
CA GLU A 15 17.73 -0.57 4.02
C GLU A 15 16.96 -0.72 2.71
N ALA A 16 15.98 0.16 2.49
CA ALA A 16 15.22 0.19 1.26
C ALA A 16 14.75 1.61 0.93
N ASP A 17 14.71 1.92 -0.34
CA ASP A 17 14.04 3.10 -0.89
C ASP A 17 12.80 2.66 -1.65
N GLU A 18 11.75 3.47 -1.58
CA GLU A 18 10.51 3.25 -2.34
C GLU A 18 10.18 4.51 -3.14
N HIS A 19 9.79 4.31 -4.41
CA HIS A 19 9.13 5.31 -5.23
C HIS A 19 7.71 4.84 -5.54
N CYS A 20 6.71 5.67 -5.26
CA CYS A 20 5.31 5.38 -5.53
C CYS A 20 4.63 6.55 -6.24
N THR A 21 3.75 6.22 -7.17
CA THR A 21 2.84 7.14 -7.84
C THR A 21 1.41 6.84 -7.39
N LEU A 22 0.78 7.80 -6.72
CA LEU A 22 -0.66 7.83 -6.45
C LEU A 22 -1.35 8.60 -7.58
N THR A 23 -2.33 7.99 -8.22
CA THR A 23 -3.22 8.68 -9.16
C THR A 23 -4.65 8.58 -8.67
N VAL A 24 -5.33 9.71 -8.53
CA VAL A 24 -6.73 9.81 -8.09
C VAL A 24 -7.61 10.22 -9.26
N ARG A 25 -8.69 9.44 -9.49
CA ARG A 25 -9.71 9.65 -10.51
C ARG A 25 -11.10 9.52 -9.90
N ASP A 26 -12.13 9.96 -10.62
CA ASP A 26 -13.52 9.78 -10.19
C ASP A 26 -13.90 8.29 -10.10
N SER A 27 -13.27 7.44 -10.90
CA SER A 27 -13.45 5.98 -10.90
C SER A 27 -12.72 5.24 -9.77
N GLY A 28 -11.92 5.93 -8.97
CA GLY A 28 -11.11 5.34 -7.90
C GLY A 28 -9.68 5.83 -7.87
N LEU A 29 -8.77 5.07 -7.30
CA LEU A 29 -7.36 5.42 -7.23
C LEU A 29 -6.44 4.26 -7.63
N SER A 30 -5.22 4.59 -8.00
CA SER A 30 -4.14 3.61 -8.18
C SER A 30 -2.90 4.02 -7.43
N LEU A 31 -2.21 3.01 -6.87
CA LEU A 31 -0.85 3.10 -6.35
C LEU A 31 0.03 2.22 -7.23
N VAL A 32 1.09 2.80 -7.77
CA VAL A 32 2.09 2.07 -8.57
C VAL A 32 3.45 2.40 -7.99
N GLY A 33 4.16 1.39 -7.47
CA GLY A 33 5.41 1.63 -6.78
C GLY A 33 6.46 0.56 -7.00
N THR A 34 7.68 0.94 -6.65
CA THR A 34 8.85 0.08 -6.65
C THR A 34 9.64 0.29 -5.35
N VAL A 35 9.87 -0.80 -4.64
CA VAL A 35 10.77 -0.85 -3.48
C VAL A 35 12.09 -1.45 -3.95
N LEU A 36 13.18 -0.77 -3.64
CA LEU A 36 14.55 -1.19 -3.95
C LEU A 36 15.36 -1.27 -2.66
N GLY A 37 16.10 -2.36 -2.47
CA GLY A 37 16.91 -2.52 -1.27
C GLY A 37 17.76 -3.76 -1.29
N ALA A 38 18.22 -4.16 -0.10
CA ALA A 38 18.94 -5.41 0.10
C ALA A 38 18.44 -6.11 1.37
N GLU A 39 18.37 -7.43 1.32
CA GLU A 39 17.98 -8.26 2.48
C GLU A 39 18.86 -9.52 2.50
N GLY A 40 19.53 -9.77 3.62
CA GLY A 40 20.45 -10.90 3.75
C GLY A 40 21.61 -10.88 2.73
N GLY A 41 22.03 -9.69 2.28
CA GLY A 41 23.08 -9.52 1.26
C GLY A 41 22.61 -9.72 -0.18
N LEU A 42 21.31 -9.97 -0.41
CA LEU A 42 20.73 -10.12 -1.74
C LEU A 42 20.04 -8.81 -2.17
N PRO A 43 20.24 -8.36 -3.44
CA PRO A 43 19.47 -7.24 -3.97
C PRO A 43 17.99 -7.62 -4.08
N VAL A 44 17.13 -6.70 -3.67
CA VAL A 44 15.66 -6.85 -3.66
C VAL A 44 15.04 -5.75 -4.51
N ARG A 45 14.09 -6.13 -5.37
CA ARG A 45 13.20 -5.22 -6.07
C ARG A 45 11.78 -5.75 -6.00
N VAL A 46 10.89 -4.99 -5.38
CA VAL A 46 9.46 -5.28 -5.36
C VAL A 46 8.74 -4.24 -6.19
N GLU A 47 8.08 -4.66 -7.24
CA GLU A 47 7.20 -3.83 -8.07
C GLU A 47 5.75 -4.16 -7.71
N TYR A 48 4.92 -3.13 -7.53
CA TYR A 48 3.52 -3.35 -7.23
C TYR A 48 2.60 -2.38 -7.97
N ARG A 49 1.38 -2.82 -8.23
CA ARG A 49 0.26 -2.00 -8.68
C ARG A 49 -0.97 -2.37 -7.88
N ILE A 50 -1.64 -1.36 -7.34
CA ILE A 50 -2.89 -1.51 -6.59
C ILE A 50 -3.93 -0.61 -7.24
N LEU A 51 -5.13 -1.14 -7.43
CA LEU A 51 -6.29 -0.41 -7.89
C LEU A 51 -7.36 -0.46 -6.80
N ALA A 52 -7.91 0.69 -6.45
CA ALA A 52 -9.11 0.79 -5.62
C ALA A 52 -10.25 1.41 -6.45
N ASP A 53 -11.46 0.94 -6.20
CA ASP A 53 -12.68 1.42 -6.85
C ASP A 53 -13.09 2.81 -6.37
N ALA A 54 -14.19 3.35 -6.91
CA ALA A 54 -14.72 4.68 -6.53
C ALA A 54 -15.13 4.77 -5.06
N ALA A 55 -15.42 3.64 -4.39
CA ALA A 55 -15.69 3.58 -2.96
C ALA A 55 -14.39 3.49 -2.11
N GLY A 56 -13.22 3.46 -2.75
CA GLY A 56 -11.92 3.33 -2.10
C GLY A 56 -11.59 1.90 -1.63
N LEU A 57 -12.34 0.90 -2.08
CA LEU A 57 -12.11 -0.50 -1.75
C LEU A 57 -11.10 -1.09 -2.74
N THR A 58 -10.15 -1.88 -2.26
CA THR A 58 -9.20 -2.56 -3.15
C THR A 58 -9.93 -3.48 -4.13
N ALA A 59 -9.67 -3.29 -5.42
CA ALA A 59 -10.25 -4.07 -6.51
C ALA A 59 -9.23 -5.05 -7.13
N ALA A 60 -7.98 -4.61 -7.32
CA ALA A 60 -6.93 -5.44 -7.88
C ALA A 60 -5.55 -5.09 -7.31
N VAL A 61 -4.71 -6.08 -7.22
CA VAL A 61 -3.31 -5.97 -6.79
C VAL A 61 -2.45 -6.86 -7.66
N SER A 62 -1.33 -6.36 -8.11
CA SER A 62 -0.26 -7.16 -8.69
C SER A 62 1.05 -6.84 -8.00
N VAL A 63 1.82 -7.86 -7.67
CA VAL A 63 3.14 -7.75 -7.07
C VAL A 63 4.11 -8.62 -7.87
N ARG A 64 5.29 -8.10 -8.10
CA ARG A 64 6.45 -8.80 -8.65
C ARG A 64 7.61 -8.61 -7.72
N ASP A 65 8.09 -9.68 -7.12
CA ASP A 65 9.20 -9.69 -6.17
C ASP A 65 10.41 -10.37 -6.82
N LEU A 66 11.51 -9.65 -6.89
CA LEU A 66 12.79 -10.10 -7.41
C LEU A 66 13.81 -10.04 -6.28
N ARG A 67 14.36 -11.20 -5.92
CA ARG A 67 15.38 -11.37 -4.87
C ARG A 67 16.55 -12.16 -5.42
N GLY A 68 17.70 -11.50 -5.59
CA GLY A 68 18.80 -12.09 -6.31
C GLY A 68 18.37 -12.46 -7.73
N PHE A 69 18.39 -13.74 -8.05
CA PHE A 69 17.95 -14.30 -9.35
C PHE A 69 16.54 -14.90 -9.34
N GLU A 70 15.89 -14.94 -8.18
CA GLU A 70 14.52 -15.45 -8.07
C GLU A 70 13.49 -14.38 -8.45
N GLN A 71 12.44 -14.80 -9.12
CA GLN A 71 11.29 -13.96 -9.41
C GLN A 71 10.01 -14.67 -8.98
N ARG A 72 9.20 -13.98 -8.19
CA ARG A 72 7.88 -14.44 -7.78
C ARG A 72 6.84 -13.38 -8.09
N THR A 73 5.62 -13.81 -8.37
CA THR A 73 4.49 -12.92 -8.67
C THR A 73 3.30 -13.27 -7.82
N LEU A 74 2.48 -12.26 -7.52
CA LEU A 74 1.23 -12.41 -6.82
C LEU A 74 0.19 -11.51 -7.48
N ALA A 75 -1.01 -12.03 -7.69
CA ALA A 75 -2.15 -11.26 -8.14
C ALA A 75 -3.35 -11.49 -7.21
N LEU A 76 -3.95 -10.41 -6.72
CA LEU A 76 -5.20 -10.43 -5.98
C LEU A 76 -6.26 -9.66 -6.78
N THR A 77 -7.47 -10.18 -6.81
CA THR A 77 -8.64 -9.45 -7.30
C THR A 77 -9.80 -9.58 -6.32
N ARG A 78 -10.63 -8.54 -6.25
CA ARG A 78 -11.84 -8.51 -5.44
C ARG A 78 -13.01 -8.10 -6.34
N ASP A 79 -14.04 -8.95 -6.42
CA ASP A 79 -15.24 -8.65 -7.19
C ASP A 79 -16.17 -7.66 -6.46
N ALA A 80 -17.22 -7.19 -7.16
CA ALA A 80 -18.21 -6.27 -6.60
C ALA A 80 -19.01 -6.86 -5.42
N ARG A 81 -19.01 -8.18 -5.25
CA ARG A 81 -19.64 -8.88 -4.13
C ARG A 81 -18.69 -9.06 -2.93
N GLY A 82 -17.42 -8.60 -3.06
CA GLY A 82 -16.39 -8.73 -2.02
C GLY A 82 -15.72 -10.10 -1.98
N ASN A 83 -15.84 -10.92 -3.01
CA ASN A 83 -15.10 -12.18 -3.10
C ASN A 83 -13.69 -11.91 -3.63
N TRP A 84 -12.72 -12.53 -2.98
CA TRP A 84 -11.32 -12.43 -3.36
C TRP A 84 -10.85 -13.62 -4.15
N SER A 85 -9.93 -13.39 -5.08
CA SER A 85 -9.15 -14.43 -5.77
C SER A 85 -7.66 -14.14 -5.57
N LEU A 86 -6.86 -15.19 -5.39
CA LEU A 86 -5.40 -15.17 -5.35
C LEU A 86 -4.88 -15.98 -6.51
N ASN A 87 -4.11 -15.36 -7.40
CA ASN A 87 -3.56 -15.97 -8.62
C ASN A 87 -4.64 -16.71 -9.46
N GLY A 88 -5.83 -16.07 -9.56
CA GLY A 88 -6.97 -16.62 -10.30
C GLY A 88 -7.81 -17.66 -9.56
N LEU A 89 -7.40 -18.12 -8.39
CA LEU A 89 -8.13 -19.11 -7.59
C LEU A 89 -8.93 -18.43 -6.45
N PRO A 90 -10.14 -18.92 -6.10
CA PRO A 90 -10.93 -18.34 -5.01
C PRO A 90 -10.18 -18.35 -3.67
N ALA A 91 -10.05 -17.16 -3.03
CA ALA A 91 -9.39 -16.97 -1.73
C ALA A 91 -10.42 -16.74 -0.63
N ARG A 92 -11.12 -17.79 -0.21
CA ARG A 92 -12.22 -17.73 0.79
C ARG A 92 -11.76 -17.22 2.16
N SER A 93 -10.49 -17.43 2.53
CA SER A 93 -9.88 -16.94 3.76
C SER A 93 -9.90 -15.41 3.85
N LEU A 94 -9.91 -14.71 2.70
CA LEU A 94 -9.91 -13.25 2.61
C LEU A 94 -11.34 -12.65 2.64
N LYS A 95 -12.38 -13.46 2.85
CA LYS A 95 -13.75 -12.96 2.94
C LYS A 95 -13.87 -11.85 3.99
N GLY A 96 -14.43 -10.70 3.56
CA GLY A 96 -14.64 -9.53 4.41
C GLY A 96 -13.45 -8.58 4.47
N CYS A 97 -12.31 -8.86 3.79
CA CYS A 97 -11.27 -7.86 3.59
C CYS A 97 -11.76 -6.77 2.63
N THR A 98 -11.39 -5.54 2.94
CA THR A 98 -11.74 -4.33 2.17
C THR A 98 -10.52 -3.70 1.52
N ASP A 99 -9.37 -3.87 2.13
CA ASP A 99 -8.11 -3.26 1.75
C ASP A 99 -7.01 -4.32 1.59
N VAL A 100 -6.00 -4.01 0.78
CA VAL A 100 -4.74 -4.75 0.78
C VAL A 100 -3.74 -4.00 1.66
N ASP A 101 -2.86 -4.75 2.29
CA ASP A 101 -1.68 -4.24 2.98
C ASP A 101 -0.43 -4.95 2.45
N LEU A 102 0.54 -4.20 1.93
CA LEU A 102 1.85 -4.72 1.52
C LEU A 102 2.86 -4.49 2.65
N GLY A 103 3.29 -5.56 3.31
CA GLY A 103 4.22 -5.47 4.45
C GLY A 103 5.59 -4.86 4.13
N CYS A 104 5.88 -4.62 2.85
CA CYS A 104 7.12 -3.99 2.39
C CYS A 104 6.97 -2.50 2.07
N SER A 105 5.80 -1.88 2.26
CA SER A 105 5.52 -0.52 1.78
C SER A 105 4.63 0.26 2.75
N PRO A 106 4.92 1.55 3.04
CA PRO A 106 4.02 2.42 3.78
C PRO A 106 2.84 2.92 2.94
N ALA A 107 2.90 2.81 1.60
CA ALA A 107 1.92 3.39 0.68
C ALA A 107 0.51 2.85 0.88
N THR A 108 0.36 1.58 1.30
CA THR A 108 -0.95 0.94 1.45
C THR A 108 -1.81 1.51 2.58
N ASN A 109 -1.20 2.18 3.57
CA ASN A 109 -1.94 2.91 4.61
C ASN A 109 -2.82 4.03 4.03
N THR A 110 -2.45 4.58 2.87
CA THR A 110 -3.21 5.61 2.17
C THR A 110 -4.64 5.14 1.83
N LEU A 111 -4.83 3.85 1.53
CA LEU A 111 -6.13 3.30 1.13
C LEU A 111 -7.19 3.47 2.22
N PRO A 112 -7.04 2.89 3.43
CA PRO A 112 -8.01 3.05 4.51
C PRO A 112 -8.10 4.49 5.02
N ILE A 113 -7.00 5.23 5.09
CA ILE A 113 -7.01 6.62 5.58
C ILE A 113 -7.88 7.51 4.70
N ARG A 114 -7.71 7.45 3.38
CA ARG A 114 -8.52 8.21 2.42
C ARG A 114 -9.99 7.76 2.39
N ARG A 115 -10.22 6.47 2.50
CA ARG A 115 -11.58 5.91 2.44
C ARG A 115 -12.39 6.20 3.70
N LEU A 116 -11.80 6.02 4.88
CA LEU A 116 -12.50 6.15 6.16
C LEU A 116 -12.76 7.60 6.56
N ARG A 117 -11.87 8.53 6.22
CA ARG A 117 -11.96 9.96 6.56
C ARG A 117 -12.37 10.19 8.02
N LEU A 118 -11.69 9.48 8.94
CA LEU A 118 -12.02 9.53 10.36
C LEU A 118 -11.99 10.96 10.89
N ALA A 119 -12.95 11.31 11.74
CA ALA A 119 -12.86 12.52 12.55
C ALA A 119 -11.73 12.36 13.59
N VAL A 120 -11.16 13.47 14.05
CA VAL A 120 -10.16 13.46 15.14
C VAL A 120 -10.79 12.81 16.38
N GLY A 121 -10.06 11.90 17.00
CA GLY A 121 -10.51 11.07 18.11
C GLY A 121 -11.31 9.81 17.71
N ALA A 122 -11.70 9.67 16.44
CA ALA A 122 -12.41 8.48 15.98
C ALA A 122 -11.47 7.34 15.64
N SER A 123 -11.97 6.11 15.83
CA SER A 123 -11.26 4.87 15.55
C SER A 123 -12.12 3.94 14.69
N HIS A 124 -11.46 3.17 13.81
CA HIS A 124 -12.14 2.16 12.99
C HIS A 124 -11.23 0.97 12.73
N THR A 125 -11.80 -0.24 12.84
CA THR A 125 -11.11 -1.49 12.52
C THR A 125 -11.55 -2.00 11.16
N ILE A 126 -10.58 -2.22 10.27
CA ILE A 126 -10.78 -2.86 8.97
C ILE A 126 -10.27 -4.29 8.98
N ARG A 127 -10.60 -5.05 7.93
CA ARG A 127 -9.94 -6.32 7.60
C ARG A 127 -9.15 -6.11 6.33
N ALA A 128 -7.82 -6.30 6.41
CA ALA A 128 -6.93 -6.22 5.27
C ALA A 128 -6.47 -7.60 4.79
N ALA A 129 -6.26 -7.73 3.49
CA ALA A 129 -5.50 -8.81 2.88
C ALA A 129 -4.02 -8.43 2.99
N TRP A 130 -3.35 -8.92 4.05
CA TRP A 130 -1.96 -8.61 4.33
C TRP A 130 -1.04 -9.52 3.52
N VAL A 131 -0.24 -8.93 2.65
CA VAL A 131 0.81 -9.61 1.88
C VAL A 131 2.11 -9.52 2.67
N ARG A 132 2.54 -10.65 3.21
CA ARG A 132 3.80 -10.74 3.96
C ARG A 132 4.98 -10.90 3.02
N PHE A 133 6.05 -10.23 3.34
CA PHE A 133 7.34 -10.34 2.67
C PHE A 133 8.38 -10.91 3.66
N PRO A 134 9.33 -11.72 3.18
CA PRO A 134 9.57 -12.12 1.78
C PRO A 134 8.71 -13.27 1.26
N GLU A 135 7.87 -13.91 2.06
CA GLU A 135 7.20 -15.18 1.72
C GLU A 135 6.15 -15.06 0.61
N LEU A 136 5.60 -13.85 0.37
CA LEU A 136 4.42 -13.58 -0.46
C LEU A 136 3.18 -14.37 -0.03
N VAL A 137 3.05 -14.64 1.27
CA VAL A 137 1.86 -15.25 1.85
C VAL A 137 0.81 -14.17 2.10
N VAL A 138 -0.45 -14.47 1.79
CA VAL A 138 -1.57 -13.55 2.00
C VAL A 138 -2.45 -14.03 3.14
N GLU A 139 -2.59 -13.20 4.16
CA GLU A 139 -3.38 -13.48 5.35
C GLU A 139 -4.41 -12.39 5.60
N LYS A 140 -5.57 -12.77 6.17
CA LYS A 140 -6.52 -11.78 6.66
C LYS A 140 -6.07 -11.29 8.03
N THR A 141 -5.92 -9.98 8.17
CA THR A 141 -5.60 -9.34 9.45
C THR A 141 -6.60 -8.24 9.81
N ALA A 142 -6.84 -8.02 11.09
CA ALA A 142 -7.56 -6.87 11.60
C ALA A 142 -6.56 -5.73 11.83
N GLN A 143 -6.89 -4.55 11.32
CA GLN A 143 -6.06 -3.35 11.46
C GLN A 143 -6.94 -2.21 11.95
N THR A 144 -6.51 -1.55 13.02
CA THR A 144 -7.24 -0.45 13.61
C THR A 144 -6.50 0.86 13.35
N TYR A 145 -7.21 1.84 12.83
CA TYR A 145 -6.74 3.20 12.65
C TYR A 145 -7.51 4.11 13.59
N THR A 146 -6.80 4.88 14.40
CA THR A 146 -7.36 5.92 15.28
C THR A 146 -6.78 7.25 14.86
N ARG A 147 -7.60 8.22 14.46
CA ARG A 147 -7.10 9.56 14.13
C ARG A 147 -6.84 10.35 15.40
N LEU A 148 -5.58 10.68 15.69
CA LEU A 148 -5.17 11.38 16.89
C LEU A 148 -5.32 12.90 16.75
N ASP A 149 -4.92 13.44 15.59
CA ASP A 149 -5.04 14.85 15.22
C ASP A 149 -5.24 15.02 13.71
N GLU A 150 -5.01 16.22 13.17
CA GLU A 150 -5.24 16.51 11.77
C GLU A 150 -4.44 15.62 10.81
N PHE A 151 -3.19 15.27 11.18
CA PHE A 151 -2.24 14.56 10.32
C PHE A 151 -1.70 13.27 10.95
N THR A 152 -2.09 12.95 12.18
CA THR A 152 -1.54 11.80 12.91
C THR A 152 -2.60 10.73 13.13
N TYR A 153 -2.22 9.49 12.84
CA TYR A 153 -3.01 8.30 13.11
C TYR A 153 -2.20 7.32 13.97
N HIS A 154 -2.87 6.71 14.94
CA HIS A 154 -2.36 5.52 15.59
C HIS A 154 -2.84 4.29 14.84
N TYR A 155 -1.92 3.41 14.47
CA TYR A 155 -2.16 2.14 13.80
C TYR A 155 -1.87 0.99 14.74
N ALA A 156 -2.77 0.00 14.79
CA ALA A 156 -2.59 -1.22 15.54
C ALA A 156 -3.01 -2.46 14.73
N SER A 157 -2.19 -3.52 14.77
CA SER A 157 -2.45 -4.81 14.13
C SER A 157 -1.79 -5.94 14.90
N GLY A 158 -2.58 -6.80 15.55
CA GLY A 158 -2.06 -7.83 16.46
C GLY A 158 -1.29 -7.20 17.62
N THR A 159 0.00 -7.51 17.73
CA THR A 159 0.91 -6.93 18.73
C THR A 159 1.73 -5.74 18.23
N PHE A 160 1.58 -5.39 16.94
CA PHE A 160 2.29 -4.26 16.35
C PHE A 160 1.45 -2.99 16.48
N GLU A 161 2.07 -1.93 16.98
CA GLU A 161 1.49 -0.60 17.08
C GLU A 161 2.51 0.44 16.64
N ALA A 162 2.05 1.48 15.93
CA ALA A 162 2.88 2.61 15.55
C ALA A 162 2.02 3.83 15.22
N ASP A 163 2.56 5.02 15.51
CA ASP A 163 1.98 6.23 14.98
C ASP A 163 2.50 6.49 13.57
N LEU A 164 1.62 6.99 12.72
CA LEU A 164 1.94 7.42 11.38
C LEU A 164 1.45 8.85 11.15
N THR A 165 2.26 9.63 10.46
CA THR A 165 1.87 10.97 10.01
C THR A 165 1.60 10.95 8.52
N VAL A 166 0.61 11.72 8.10
CA VAL A 166 0.19 11.84 6.69
C VAL A 166 0.11 13.31 6.29
N ASP A 167 0.03 13.55 4.99
CA ASP A 167 -0.32 14.87 4.44
C ASP A 167 -1.83 14.96 4.11
N ASP A 168 -2.23 16.09 3.51
CA ASP A 168 -3.62 16.36 3.09
C ASP A 168 -4.17 15.32 2.11
N ASP A 169 -3.30 14.67 1.35
CA ASP A 169 -3.66 13.57 0.44
C ASP A 169 -3.75 12.21 1.13
N GLY A 170 -3.47 12.14 2.42
CA GLY A 170 -3.43 10.90 3.20
C GLY A 170 -2.21 10.03 2.87
N LEU A 171 -1.21 10.58 2.19
CA LEU A 171 0.06 9.89 1.93
C LEU A 171 0.96 9.97 3.16
N VAL A 172 1.54 8.84 3.53
CA VAL A 172 2.41 8.72 4.69
C VAL A 172 3.62 9.66 4.57
N ALA A 173 3.86 10.46 5.61
CA ALA A 173 5.08 11.25 5.78
C ALA A 173 6.10 10.50 6.64
N ALA A 174 5.63 9.86 7.71
CA ALA A 174 6.44 9.03 8.58
C ALA A 174 5.62 7.87 9.14
N TYR A 175 6.20 6.67 9.21
CA TYR A 175 5.56 5.48 9.76
C TYR A 175 6.62 4.46 10.19
N ALA A 176 6.67 4.12 11.47
CA ALA A 176 7.68 3.21 12.03
C ALA A 176 9.09 3.56 11.54
N VAL A 177 9.68 2.70 10.70
CA VAL A 177 11.02 2.86 10.13
C VAL A 177 11.04 3.63 8.79
N TRP A 178 9.87 3.97 8.25
CA TRP A 178 9.74 4.68 6.98
C TRP A 178 9.68 6.19 7.16
N ARG A 179 10.39 6.92 6.32
CA ARG A 179 10.36 8.40 6.25
C ARG A 179 10.26 8.84 4.81
N ARG A 180 9.35 9.77 4.52
CA ARG A 180 9.24 10.40 3.21
C ARG A 180 10.44 11.29 2.96
N THR A 181 11.05 11.14 1.78
CA THR A 181 12.22 11.91 1.36
C THR A 181 11.89 12.95 0.29
N ALA A 182 10.86 12.69 -0.51
CA ALA A 182 10.39 13.62 -1.55
C ALA A 182 8.92 13.42 -1.87
N VAL A 183 8.27 14.49 -2.32
CA VAL A 183 6.90 14.48 -2.85
C VAL A 183 6.76 15.54 -3.93
N ALA A 184 6.02 15.23 -5.00
CA ALA A 184 5.64 16.15 -6.06
C ALA A 184 4.22 15.82 -6.54
N THR A 185 3.38 16.86 -6.67
CA THR A 185 1.99 16.71 -7.16
C THR A 185 1.83 17.51 -8.45
N GLY A 186 1.18 16.92 -9.42
CA GLY A 186 0.95 17.55 -10.73
C GLY A 186 -0.19 16.86 -11.49
N PRO A 187 -0.51 17.37 -12.70
CA PRO A 187 -1.38 16.65 -13.61
C PRO A 187 -0.76 15.29 -14.00
N GLU A 188 -1.58 14.35 -14.45
CA GLU A 188 -1.05 13.09 -15.00
C GLU A 188 -0.25 13.39 -16.28
N ASP A 189 0.94 12.80 -16.41
CA ASP A 189 1.69 12.86 -17.66
C ASP A 189 0.88 12.16 -18.77
N THR A 190 0.55 12.88 -19.80
CA THR A 190 -0.15 12.38 -20.98
C THR A 190 0.79 11.78 -22.03
N GLU A 191 2.11 11.86 -21.80
CA GLU A 191 3.07 11.27 -22.72
C GLU A 191 3.36 9.80 -22.34
N PRO A 192 3.12 8.85 -23.28
CA PRO A 192 3.73 7.53 -23.17
C PRO A 192 5.25 7.73 -23.23
N LEU A 193 5.99 7.08 -22.34
CA LEU A 193 7.43 6.89 -22.53
C LEU A 193 7.60 6.16 -23.86
N ASP A 194 7.94 6.92 -24.91
CA ASP A 194 8.31 6.35 -26.19
C ASP A 194 9.48 5.40 -25.98
N ALA A 195 9.24 4.15 -26.34
CA ALA A 195 10.28 3.13 -26.37
C ALA A 195 11.39 3.59 -27.35
N ARG A 196 12.53 3.96 -26.80
CA ARG A 196 13.78 4.01 -27.55
C ARG A 196 14.64 2.80 -27.23
#